data_133e725c7bd622c1b3053f94e4c88ed4
#
_entry.id   133e725c7bd622c1b3053f94e4c88ed4
#
_cell.length_a   1.000
_cell.length_b   1.000
_cell.length_c   1.000
_cell.angle_alpha   90.00
_cell.angle_beta   90.00
_cell.angle_gamma   90.00
#
_symmetry.space_group_name_H-M   'P 1'
#
loop_
_entity.id
_entity.type
_entity.pdbx_description
1 polymer ?
#
loop_
_entity_poly.entity_id
_entity_poly.type
_entity_poly.pdbx_seq_one_letter_code
_entity_poly.pdbx_strand_id
1 'polypeptide(L)'
;TRHEEPAPEPTREPKASKKAKGKAPKKGTTEKGLASWYGEPYHGRRTASGEIYDMHEMTAAHRTMAFGTMVRVERRDTGADVKVRITDRGPFIKGRIIDLSFAAARKIGLDIDGVAPVKVTVIGFEEPPKRKVKEAMRAAAHPKDEVCIWIQVGAFSSMDNAKGAERRLESTGETAVIIEGPGGLHRVRLGPFDRESDAEKALARIASDWPDAKAVPCG
;
A
#
# COMPACT_ATOMS: atom_id res chain seq x y z
N THR A 1 -14.27 -31.10 -17.94
CA THR A 1 -13.13 -30.33 -18.48
C THR A 1 -13.19 -28.94 -17.88
N ARG A 2 -12.38 -28.70 -16.83
CA ARG A 2 -12.20 -27.38 -16.24
C ARG A 2 -11.16 -26.65 -17.08
N HIS A 3 -11.52 -25.51 -17.63
CA HIS A 3 -10.56 -24.58 -18.24
C HIS A 3 -9.87 -23.82 -17.11
N GLU A 4 -8.62 -24.12 -16.90
CA GLU A 4 -7.69 -23.42 -16.03
C GLU A 4 -7.21 -22.18 -16.80
N GLU A 5 -7.59 -21.01 -16.31
CA GLU A 5 -7.17 -19.72 -16.84
C GLU A 5 -5.76 -19.43 -16.34
N PRO A 6 -4.77 -19.18 -17.21
CA PRO A 6 -3.39 -18.95 -16.77
C PRO A 6 -3.28 -17.62 -16.05
N ALA A 7 -2.56 -17.62 -14.92
CA ALA A 7 -2.19 -16.44 -14.14
C ALA A 7 -1.43 -15.42 -15.04
N PRO A 8 -1.68 -14.11 -14.89
CA PRO A 8 -0.98 -13.10 -15.67
C PRO A 8 0.50 -13.06 -15.28
N GLU A 9 1.37 -13.19 -16.32
CA GLU A 9 2.82 -13.05 -16.19
C GLU A 9 3.20 -11.68 -15.62
N PRO A 10 4.31 -11.58 -14.85
CA PRO A 10 4.79 -10.29 -14.33
C PRO A 10 5.29 -9.44 -15.52
N THR A 11 4.51 -8.43 -15.87
CA THR A 11 4.88 -7.44 -16.87
C THR A 11 6.14 -6.70 -16.45
N ARG A 12 7.14 -6.72 -17.35
CA ARG A 12 8.42 -6.04 -17.27
C ARG A 12 8.27 -4.61 -16.75
N GLU A 13 9.10 -4.25 -15.78
CA GLU A 13 9.23 -2.87 -15.26
C GLU A 13 9.37 -1.86 -16.41
N PRO A 14 8.53 -0.82 -16.48
CA PRO A 14 8.76 0.26 -17.42
C PRO A 14 9.97 1.07 -16.94
N LYS A 15 11.01 1.12 -17.79
CA LYS A 15 12.17 2.00 -17.62
C LYS A 15 11.70 3.41 -17.24
N ALA A 16 12.24 3.94 -16.14
CA ALA A 16 11.95 5.27 -15.63
C ALA A 16 12.01 6.32 -16.77
N SER A 17 10.85 6.77 -17.23
CA SER A 17 10.76 7.84 -18.21
C SER A 17 10.94 9.18 -17.49
N LYS A 18 12.05 9.84 -17.79
CA LYS A 18 12.33 11.24 -17.41
C LYS A 18 11.22 12.13 -17.96
N LYS A 19 10.64 12.98 -17.08
CA LYS A 19 9.71 14.09 -17.37
C LYS A 19 8.29 13.73 -17.82
N ALA A 20 7.40 13.42 -16.90
CA ALA A 20 6.00 13.78 -17.07
C ALA A 20 5.66 15.02 -16.22
N LYS A 21 6.12 16.20 -16.65
CA LYS A 21 5.51 17.47 -16.24
C LYS A 21 4.16 17.57 -16.97
N GLY A 22 3.16 16.82 -16.53
CA GLY A 22 1.79 17.00 -16.96
C GLY A 22 1.36 18.43 -16.61
N LYS A 23 0.71 19.12 -17.55
CA LYS A 23 0.13 20.44 -17.28
C LYS A 23 -0.89 20.27 -16.17
N ALA A 24 -0.76 21.05 -15.08
CA ALA A 24 -1.72 21.00 -13.98
C ALA A 24 -3.13 21.23 -14.52
N PRO A 25 -4.09 20.30 -14.26
CA PRO A 25 -5.45 20.46 -14.77
C PRO A 25 -6.09 21.67 -14.09
N LYS A 26 -6.97 22.38 -14.83
CA LYS A 26 -7.68 23.54 -14.30
C LYS A 26 -8.61 23.10 -13.15
N LYS A 27 -8.67 23.88 -12.07
CA LYS A 27 -9.65 23.71 -10.98
C LYS A 27 -11.06 23.65 -11.57
N GLY A 28 -11.88 22.68 -11.09
CA GLY A 28 -13.21 22.43 -11.61
C GLY A 28 -13.28 21.41 -12.75
N THR A 29 -12.13 20.98 -13.32
CA THR A 29 -12.12 19.89 -14.31
C THR A 29 -12.69 18.61 -13.68
N THR A 30 -13.58 17.93 -14.38
CA THR A 30 -14.22 16.71 -13.91
C THR A 30 -14.01 15.55 -14.86
N GLU A 31 -13.86 14.35 -14.28
CA GLU A 31 -13.81 13.07 -15.01
C GLU A 31 -14.76 12.07 -14.34
N LYS A 32 -15.42 11.21 -15.14
CA LYS A 32 -16.33 10.16 -14.65
C LYS A 32 -15.82 8.81 -15.12
N GLY A 33 -15.83 7.82 -14.24
CA GLY A 33 -15.40 6.46 -14.54
C GLY A 33 -15.47 5.56 -13.30
N LEU A 34 -14.73 4.48 -13.29
CA LEU A 34 -14.62 3.57 -12.16
C LEU A 34 -13.41 3.94 -11.32
N ALA A 35 -13.54 3.83 -10.00
CA ALA A 35 -12.42 3.82 -9.05
C ALA A 35 -12.21 2.42 -8.50
N SER A 36 -10.96 2.11 -8.16
CA SER A 36 -10.62 1.02 -7.26
C SER A 36 -9.63 1.51 -6.21
N TRP A 37 -9.01 0.62 -5.47
CA TRP A 37 -8.03 0.98 -4.47
C TRP A 37 -6.86 -0.03 -4.48
N TYR A 38 -5.74 0.38 -3.87
CA TYR A 38 -4.55 -0.44 -3.70
C TYR A 38 -4.00 -0.28 -2.28
N GLY A 39 -3.46 -1.37 -1.74
CA GLY A 39 -2.89 -1.45 -0.40
C GLY A 39 -1.62 -2.27 -0.42
N GLU A 40 -1.57 -3.33 0.38
CA GLU A 40 -0.52 -4.33 0.26
C GLU A 40 -0.56 -5.02 -1.14
N PRO A 41 0.55 -5.32 -1.79
CA PRO A 41 1.94 -5.22 -1.34
C PRO A 41 2.65 -3.91 -1.75
N TYR A 42 1.93 -2.83 -2.01
CA TYR A 42 2.50 -1.55 -2.49
C TYR A 42 2.91 -0.60 -1.36
N HIS A 43 2.45 -0.83 -0.13
CA HIS A 43 2.83 -0.03 1.04
C HIS A 43 4.35 -0.04 1.23
N GLY A 44 4.94 1.13 1.51
CA GLY A 44 6.38 1.30 1.63
C GLY A 44 7.15 1.38 0.30
N ARG A 45 6.51 1.11 -0.85
CA ARG A 45 7.17 1.22 -2.15
C ARG A 45 7.18 2.66 -2.67
N ARG A 46 8.14 2.96 -3.55
CA ARG A 46 8.24 4.26 -4.19
C ARG A 46 7.16 4.43 -5.26
N THR A 47 6.39 5.51 -5.17
CA THR A 47 5.41 5.92 -6.18
C THR A 47 6.10 6.56 -7.40
N ALA A 48 5.33 6.79 -8.46
CA ALA A 48 5.81 7.46 -9.66
C ALA A 48 6.17 8.95 -9.42
N SER A 49 5.67 9.59 -8.36
CA SER A 49 6.10 10.93 -7.93
C SER A 49 7.47 10.94 -7.23
N GLY A 50 7.94 9.76 -6.80
CA GLY A 50 9.15 9.59 -6.01
C GLY A 50 8.93 9.58 -4.50
N GLU A 51 7.71 9.78 -4.03
CA GLU A 51 7.31 9.64 -2.63
C GLU A 51 7.18 8.17 -2.24
N ILE A 52 7.29 7.84 -0.97
CA ILE A 52 6.97 6.49 -0.47
C ILE A 52 5.45 6.38 -0.33
N TYR A 53 4.87 5.31 -0.87
CA TYR A 53 3.46 5.04 -0.75
C TYR A 53 3.11 4.63 0.68
N ASP A 54 2.25 5.42 1.31
CA ASP A 54 1.61 5.06 2.57
C ASP A 54 0.11 4.81 2.32
N MET A 55 -0.33 3.57 2.52
CA MET A 55 -1.72 3.17 2.33
C MET A 55 -2.69 3.87 3.30
N HIS A 56 -2.17 4.48 4.37
CA HIS A 56 -2.95 5.20 5.38
C HIS A 56 -3.05 6.71 5.10
N GLU A 57 -2.31 7.25 4.11
CA GLU A 57 -2.44 8.65 3.66
C GLU A 57 -3.59 8.81 2.66
N MET A 58 -4.11 10.06 2.52
CA MET A 58 -5.16 10.42 1.56
C MET A 58 -4.55 10.68 0.17
N THR A 59 -4.15 9.63 -0.52
CA THR A 59 -3.49 9.68 -1.83
C THR A 59 -4.20 8.83 -2.87
N ALA A 60 -3.84 9.03 -4.14
CA ALA A 60 -4.37 8.23 -5.23
C ALA A 60 -3.41 8.18 -6.43
N ALA A 61 -3.59 7.16 -7.28
CA ALA A 61 -2.97 7.04 -8.59
C ALA A 61 -3.92 7.51 -9.69
N HIS A 62 -3.41 8.30 -10.64
CA HIS A 62 -4.13 8.73 -11.84
C HIS A 62 -3.22 8.71 -13.06
N ARG A 63 -3.77 8.36 -14.25
CA ARG A 63 -2.96 8.13 -15.46
C ARG A 63 -2.19 9.37 -15.90
N THR A 64 -2.82 10.54 -15.91
CA THR A 64 -2.32 11.74 -16.61
C THR A 64 -2.29 13.00 -15.76
N MET A 65 -3.05 13.09 -14.66
CA MET A 65 -3.03 14.28 -13.81
C MET A 65 -1.65 14.53 -13.22
N ALA A 66 -1.23 15.80 -13.12
CA ALA A 66 0.04 16.16 -12.52
C ALA A 66 0.12 15.66 -11.07
N PHE A 67 1.30 15.20 -10.63
CA PHE A 67 1.53 14.88 -9.22
C PHE A 67 1.33 16.13 -8.36
N GLY A 68 0.71 15.99 -7.19
CA GLY A 68 0.30 17.10 -6.35
C GLY A 68 -1.09 17.65 -6.67
N THR A 69 -1.75 17.22 -7.75
CA THR A 69 -3.13 17.60 -8.01
C THR A 69 -4.02 17.11 -6.88
N MET A 70 -4.79 18.02 -6.27
CA MET A 70 -5.80 17.69 -5.29
C MET A 70 -7.13 17.46 -5.99
N VAL A 71 -7.73 16.32 -5.75
CA VAL A 71 -9.02 15.94 -6.32
C VAL A 71 -10.01 15.56 -5.23
N ARG A 72 -11.29 15.86 -5.48
CA ARG A 72 -12.43 15.31 -4.75
C ARG A 72 -12.96 14.14 -5.56
N VAL A 73 -13.03 12.98 -4.95
CA VAL A 73 -13.57 11.75 -5.50
C VAL A 73 -14.91 11.50 -4.85
N GLU A 74 -15.99 11.55 -5.61
CA GLU A 74 -17.37 11.38 -5.17
C GLU A 74 -17.93 10.08 -5.77
N ARG A 75 -18.37 9.16 -4.92
CA ARG A 75 -19.12 7.97 -5.37
C ARG A 75 -20.49 8.39 -5.92
N ARG A 76 -20.81 7.92 -7.10
CA ARG A 76 -22.06 8.30 -7.78
C ARG A 76 -23.28 7.52 -7.31
N ASP A 77 -23.07 6.39 -6.68
CA ASP A 77 -24.10 5.51 -6.12
C ASP A 77 -24.51 5.91 -4.69
N THR A 78 -23.57 6.28 -3.84
CA THR A 78 -23.82 6.61 -2.44
C THR A 78 -23.73 8.10 -2.11
N GLY A 79 -23.08 8.90 -2.96
CA GLY A 79 -22.79 10.32 -2.72
C GLY A 79 -21.62 10.55 -1.76
N ALA A 80 -21.01 9.50 -1.18
CA ALA A 80 -19.86 9.64 -0.30
C ALA A 80 -18.67 10.22 -1.05
N ASP A 81 -17.90 11.11 -0.42
CA ASP A 81 -16.74 11.73 -1.05
C ASP A 81 -15.49 11.77 -0.17
N VAL A 82 -14.35 11.86 -0.83
CA VAL A 82 -13.05 12.01 -0.19
C VAL A 82 -12.15 12.94 -1.02
N LYS A 83 -11.28 13.69 -0.34
CA LYS A 83 -10.25 14.51 -0.99
C LYS A 83 -8.92 13.77 -0.91
N VAL A 84 -8.25 13.63 -2.05
CA VAL A 84 -6.98 12.93 -2.17
C VAL A 84 -5.99 13.71 -3.04
N ARG A 85 -4.71 13.47 -2.81
CA ARG A 85 -3.59 14.02 -3.58
C ARG A 85 -3.11 12.96 -4.58
N ILE A 86 -2.90 13.34 -5.83
CA ILE A 86 -2.34 12.47 -6.86
C ILE A 86 -0.83 12.35 -6.65
N THR A 87 -0.37 11.15 -6.34
CA THR A 87 1.05 10.82 -6.07
C THR A 87 1.59 9.72 -6.96
N ASP A 88 0.72 8.98 -7.65
CA ASP A 88 1.13 7.81 -8.41
C ASP A 88 0.51 7.74 -9.81
N ARG A 89 0.96 6.78 -10.63
CA ARG A 89 0.47 6.50 -11.97
C ARG A 89 -0.32 5.20 -12.01
N GLY A 90 -1.42 5.23 -12.71
CA GLY A 90 -2.43 4.18 -12.84
C GLY A 90 -3.83 4.78 -12.78
N PRO A 91 -4.87 3.96 -12.84
CA PRO A 91 -4.89 2.56 -13.18
C PRO A 91 -4.59 2.30 -14.66
N PHE A 92 -4.01 1.13 -14.97
CA PHE A 92 -3.77 0.70 -16.35
C PHE A 92 -4.85 -0.28 -16.85
N ILE A 93 -5.91 -0.48 -16.07
CA ILE A 93 -7.07 -1.30 -16.40
C ILE A 93 -8.13 -0.44 -17.09
N LYS A 94 -8.69 -0.95 -18.21
CA LYS A 94 -9.71 -0.26 -18.99
C LYS A 94 -10.97 0.04 -18.15
N GLY A 95 -11.50 1.25 -18.25
CA GLY A 95 -12.70 1.68 -17.52
C GLY A 95 -12.41 2.30 -16.16
N ARG A 96 -11.30 1.99 -15.52
CA ARG A 96 -10.86 2.65 -14.28
C ARG A 96 -10.12 3.95 -14.59
N ILE A 97 -10.38 4.98 -13.80
CA ILE A 97 -9.76 6.30 -13.96
C ILE A 97 -8.88 6.69 -12.78
N ILE A 98 -9.14 6.14 -11.60
CA ILE A 98 -8.41 6.46 -10.38
C ILE A 98 -8.33 5.22 -9.47
N ASP A 99 -7.19 5.04 -8.83
CA ASP A 99 -7.01 4.06 -7.76
C ASP A 99 -6.69 4.80 -6.46
N LEU A 100 -7.49 4.58 -5.42
CA LEU A 100 -7.37 5.23 -4.12
C LEU A 100 -6.40 4.47 -3.20
N SER A 101 -5.78 5.17 -2.27
CA SER A 101 -5.16 4.51 -1.11
C SER A 101 -6.23 3.78 -0.29
N PHE A 102 -5.81 2.81 0.51
CA PHE A 102 -6.71 2.06 1.40
C PHE A 102 -7.50 2.97 2.35
N ALA A 103 -6.83 3.94 2.99
CA ALA A 103 -7.49 4.88 3.88
C ALA A 103 -8.53 5.77 3.16
N ALA A 104 -8.23 6.20 1.93
CA ALA A 104 -9.17 6.98 1.13
C ALA A 104 -10.37 6.13 0.69
N ALA A 105 -10.13 4.86 0.29
CA ALA A 105 -11.18 3.91 -0.08
C ALA A 105 -12.14 3.66 1.09
N ARG A 106 -11.62 3.42 2.29
CA ARG A 106 -12.42 3.24 3.51
C ARG A 106 -13.34 4.42 3.81
N LYS A 107 -12.89 5.65 3.57
CA LYS A 107 -13.70 6.86 3.81
C LYS A 107 -14.99 6.90 2.99
N ILE A 108 -15.00 6.25 1.85
CA ILE A 108 -16.16 6.22 0.94
C ILE A 108 -16.75 4.81 0.78
N GLY A 109 -16.34 3.84 1.62
CA GLY A 109 -16.82 2.45 1.58
C GLY A 109 -16.39 1.67 0.34
N LEU A 110 -15.34 2.11 -0.36
CA LEU A 110 -14.84 1.43 -1.55
C LEU A 110 -13.98 0.22 -1.23
N ASP A 111 -13.43 0.14 -0.02
CA ASP A 111 -12.65 -1.00 0.49
C ASP A 111 -13.47 -2.29 0.55
N ILE A 112 -14.79 -2.17 0.76
CA ILE A 112 -15.73 -3.29 0.80
C ILE A 112 -16.13 -3.72 -0.62
N ASP A 113 -16.48 -2.75 -1.47
CA ASP A 113 -17.02 -3.02 -2.82
C ASP A 113 -15.91 -3.28 -3.86
N GLY A 114 -14.66 -2.91 -3.57
CA GLY A 114 -13.51 -3.06 -4.44
C GLY A 114 -13.49 -2.09 -5.63
N VAL A 115 -14.61 -1.92 -6.32
CA VAL A 115 -14.77 -1.03 -7.48
C VAL A 115 -16.12 -0.32 -7.41
N ALA A 116 -16.13 1.00 -7.68
CA ALA A 116 -17.39 1.79 -7.75
C ALA A 116 -17.34 2.90 -8.79
N PRO A 117 -18.52 3.33 -9.31
CA PRO A 117 -18.60 4.48 -10.20
C PRO A 117 -18.36 5.78 -9.43
N VAL A 118 -17.43 6.60 -9.95
CA VAL A 118 -17.05 7.86 -9.31
C VAL A 118 -17.11 9.04 -10.28
N LYS A 119 -17.13 10.22 -9.66
CA LYS A 119 -16.84 11.51 -10.30
C LYS A 119 -15.63 12.12 -9.61
N VAL A 120 -14.57 12.35 -10.35
CA VAL A 120 -13.36 12.99 -9.90
C VAL A 120 -13.39 14.46 -10.29
N THR A 121 -13.20 15.37 -9.35
CA THR A 121 -13.21 16.82 -9.59
C THR A 121 -11.88 17.42 -9.08
N VAL A 122 -11.17 18.14 -9.92
CA VAL A 122 -9.96 18.87 -9.52
C VAL A 122 -10.35 20.05 -8.62
N ILE A 123 -9.82 20.07 -7.39
CA ILE A 123 -10.12 21.10 -6.39
C ILE A 123 -8.93 22.03 -6.12
N GLY A 124 -7.73 21.64 -6.52
CA GLY A 124 -6.53 22.45 -6.31
C GLY A 124 -5.27 21.71 -6.68
N PHE A 125 -4.17 22.27 -6.17
CA PHE A 125 -2.83 21.70 -6.30
C PHE A 125 -2.09 21.91 -4.97
N GLU A 126 -1.42 20.89 -4.50
CA GLU A 126 -0.56 20.92 -3.32
C GLU A 126 0.83 20.48 -3.75
N GLU A 127 1.81 21.36 -3.62
CA GLU A 127 3.20 20.96 -3.86
C GLU A 127 3.58 19.88 -2.84
N PRO A 128 4.19 18.77 -3.30
CA PRO A 128 4.70 17.78 -2.37
C PRO A 128 5.65 18.46 -1.38
N PRO A 129 5.57 18.17 -0.09
CA PRO A 129 6.39 18.82 0.91
C PRO A 129 7.88 18.58 0.59
N LYS A 130 8.56 19.64 0.17
CA LYS A 130 9.99 19.63 -0.24
C LYS A 130 10.90 18.98 0.81
N ARG A 131 10.46 18.98 2.05
CA ARG A 131 11.16 18.38 3.19
C ARG A 131 11.03 16.86 3.22
N LYS A 132 9.84 16.30 2.93
CA LYS A 132 9.62 14.85 2.84
C LYS A 132 10.33 14.22 1.63
N VAL A 133 10.45 14.95 0.50
CA VAL A 133 11.20 14.46 -0.67
C VAL A 133 12.70 14.40 -0.39
N LYS A 134 13.30 15.40 0.32
CA LYS A 134 14.70 15.35 0.74
C LYS A 134 14.96 14.30 1.83
N GLU A 135 14.00 14.09 2.74
CA GLU A 135 14.08 13.10 3.80
C GLU A 135 13.83 11.68 3.26
N ALA A 136 12.87 11.52 2.35
CA ALA A 136 12.66 10.28 1.59
C ALA A 136 13.82 9.99 0.61
N MET A 137 14.44 11.01 0.01
CA MET A 137 15.67 10.83 -0.78
C MET A 137 16.89 10.51 0.09
N ARG A 138 16.96 11.01 1.34
CA ARG A 138 17.98 10.61 2.32
C ARG A 138 17.68 9.22 2.91
N ALA A 139 16.41 8.90 3.17
CA ALA A 139 15.98 7.58 3.59
C ALA A 139 16.08 6.54 2.45
N ALA A 140 15.95 6.97 1.20
CA ALA A 140 16.11 6.10 0.03
C ALA A 140 17.54 6.03 -0.52
N ALA A 141 18.46 6.85 -0.02
CA ALA A 141 19.88 6.51 -0.01
C ALA A 141 20.05 5.48 1.12
N HIS A 142 19.62 4.25 0.88
CA HIS A 142 19.93 3.15 1.79
C HIS A 142 21.46 3.17 2.00
N PRO A 143 21.95 3.32 3.23
CA PRO A 143 23.23 2.76 3.56
C PRO A 143 23.09 1.29 3.16
N LYS A 144 24.10 0.71 2.55
CA LYS A 144 24.13 -0.68 2.08
C LYS A 144 23.88 -1.75 3.16
N ASP A 145 23.36 -1.36 4.34
CA ASP A 145 23.23 -2.15 5.56
C ASP A 145 21.84 -2.04 6.24
N GLU A 146 20.81 -1.42 5.64
CA GLU A 146 19.45 -1.50 6.19
C GLU A 146 18.78 -2.78 5.72
N VAL A 147 18.80 -3.75 6.58
CA VAL A 147 18.16 -5.07 6.41
C VAL A 147 16.69 -4.93 6.83
N CYS A 148 15.74 -5.13 5.93
CA CYS A 148 14.33 -5.25 6.32
C CYS A 148 14.05 -6.69 6.72
N ILE A 149 13.70 -6.92 7.99
CA ILE A 149 13.51 -8.24 8.57
C ILE A 149 12.12 -8.35 9.21
N TRP A 150 11.40 -9.39 8.86
CA TRP A 150 10.25 -9.86 9.62
C TRP A 150 10.64 -11.02 10.52
N ILE A 151 10.02 -11.17 11.67
CA ILE A 151 10.04 -12.41 12.43
C ILE A 151 8.75 -13.15 12.15
N GLN A 152 8.81 -14.23 11.40
CA GLN A 152 7.66 -15.10 11.16
C GLN A 152 7.50 -16.04 12.34
N VAL A 153 6.40 -15.91 13.06
CA VAL A 153 6.06 -16.70 14.26
C VAL A 153 5.38 -18.01 13.88
N GLY A 154 4.55 -17.96 12.86
CA GLY A 154 3.86 -19.15 12.37
C GLY A 154 3.09 -18.90 11.07
N ALA A 155 2.58 -19.99 10.50
CA ALA A 155 1.66 -19.99 9.37
C ALA A 155 0.49 -20.91 9.70
N PHE A 156 -0.73 -20.39 9.65
CA PHE A 156 -1.93 -21.06 10.12
C PHE A 156 -2.91 -21.22 8.96
N SER A 157 -3.55 -22.38 8.87
CA SER A 157 -4.63 -22.65 7.90
C SER A 157 -5.96 -22.00 8.29
N SER A 158 -6.12 -21.61 9.56
CA SER A 158 -7.31 -20.95 10.10
C SER A 158 -6.99 -19.54 10.55
N MET A 159 -7.82 -18.58 10.17
CA MET A 159 -7.76 -17.20 10.63
C MET A 159 -7.91 -17.09 12.15
N ASP A 160 -8.75 -17.92 12.77
CA ASP A 160 -8.96 -17.90 14.22
C ASP A 160 -7.70 -18.29 14.99
N ASN A 161 -6.95 -19.28 14.46
CA ASN A 161 -5.67 -19.67 15.04
C ASN A 161 -4.61 -18.58 14.87
N ALA A 162 -4.59 -17.91 13.71
CA ALA A 162 -3.70 -16.78 13.46
C ALA A 162 -4.01 -15.60 14.41
N LYS A 163 -5.28 -15.24 14.59
CA LYS A 163 -5.72 -14.23 15.57
C LYS A 163 -5.43 -14.64 17.02
N GLY A 164 -5.48 -15.91 17.34
CA GLY A 164 -5.07 -16.44 18.64
C GLY A 164 -3.58 -16.19 18.91
N ALA A 165 -2.74 -16.46 17.90
CA ALA A 165 -1.31 -16.19 17.96
C ALA A 165 -0.98 -14.69 18.06
N GLU A 166 -1.65 -13.86 17.27
CA GLU A 166 -1.53 -12.39 17.31
C GLU A 166 -1.82 -11.84 18.72
N ARG A 167 -2.97 -12.19 19.31
CA ARG A 167 -3.34 -11.78 20.68
C ARG A 167 -2.33 -12.21 21.75
N ARG A 168 -1.76 -13.42 21.61
CA ARG A 168 -0.73 -13.90 22.54
C ARG A 168 0.55 -13.06 22.43
N LEU A 169 0.95 -12.68 21.23
CA LEU A 169 2.10 -11.79 21.01
C LEU A 169 1.84 -10.38 21.54
N GLU A 170 0.67 -9.82 21.30
CA GLU A 170 0.27 -8.51 21.84
C GLU A 170 0.29 -8.49 23.37
N SER A 171 -0.07 -9.60 24.03
CA SER A 171 0.01 -9.70 25.49
C SER A 171 1.45 -9.64 26.04
N THR A 172 2.46 -9.86 25.20
CA THR A 172 3.89 -9.70 25.54
C THR A 172 4.44 -8.30 25.20
N GLY A 173 3.57 -7.39 24.70
CA GLY A 173 3.96 -6.05 24.30
C GLY A 173 4.52 -5.93 22.88
N GLU A 174 4.44 -7.01 22.10
CA GLU A 174 4.90 -7.02 20.71
C GLU A 174 3.73 -6.72 19.76
N THR A 175 3.99 -5.96 18.70
CA THR A 175 2.99 -5.70 17.66
C THR A 175 3.11 -6.76 16.57
N ALA A 176 2.07 -7.58 16.40
CA ALA A 176 2.01 -8.61 15.39
C ALA A 176 1.06 -8.22 14.26
N VAL A 177 1.28 -8.78 13.06
CA VAL A 177 0.41 -8.63 11.90
C VAL A 177 0.14 -10.00 11.28
N ILE A 178 -1.06 -10.16 10.73
CA ILE A 178 -1.45 -11.35 9.96
C ILE A 178 -1.38 -11.02 8.48
N ILE A 179 -0.59 -11.77 7.72
CA ILE A 179 -0.41 -11.59 6.27
C ILE A 179 -0.87 -12.86 5.56
N GLU A 180 -1.75 -12.73 4.58
CA GLU A 180 -2.11 -13.88 3.73
C GLU A 180 -0.92 -14.30 2.87
N GLY A 181 -0.64 -15.59 2.88
CA GLY A 181 0.43 -16.20 2.11
C GLY A 181 -0.10 -17.18 1.05
N PRO A 182 0.78 -17.71 0.20
CA PRO A 182 0.42 -18.73 -0.77
C PRO A 182 -0.29 -19.91 -0.13
N GLY A 183 -1.29 -20.46 -0.81
CA GLY A 183 -2.06 -21.63 -0.33
C GLY A 183 -3.11 -21.30 0.74
N GLY A 184 -3.51 -20.02 0.90
CA GLY A 184 -4.53 -19.62 1.88
C GLY A 184 -4.03 -19.66 3.33
N LEU A 185 -2.72 -19.69 3.55
CA LEU A 185 -2.14 -19.68 4.89
C LEU A 185 -2.07 -18.26 5.45
N HIS A 186 -2.45 -18.10 6.70
CA HIS A 186 -2.35 -16.86 7.47
C HIS A 186 -1.02 -16.84 8.23
N ARG A 187 -0.08 -15.99 7.82
CA ARG A 187 1.25 -15.84 8.44
C ARG A 187 1.22 -14.76 9.50
N VAL A 188 1.58 -15.11 10.73
CA VAL A 188 1.72 -14.15 11.82
C VAL A 188 3.18 -13.70 11.88
N ARG A 189 3.41 -12.38 11.83
CA ARG A 189 4.74 -11.77 11.78
C ARG A 189 4.86 -10.59 12.73
N LEU A 190 6.06 -10.40 13.29
CA LEU A 190 6.47 -9.19 14.03
C LEU A 190 7.38 -8.33 13.17
N GLY A 191 7.30 -7.03 13.31
CA GLY A 191 8.12 -6.07 12.58
C GLY A 191 7.31 -5.20 11.63
N PRO A 192 7.88 -4.70 10.52
CA PRO A 192 9.27 -4.97 10.09
C PRO A 192 10.32 -4.30 10.97
N PHE A 193 11.53 -4.90 11.04
CA PHE A 193 12.68 -4.35 11.73
C PHE A 193 13.70 -3.84 10.72
N ASP A 194 14.20 -2.62 10.95
CA ASP A 194 15.18 -1.97 10.07
C ASP A 194 16.64 -2.33 10.46
N ARG A 195 16.81 -3.03 11.60
CA ARG A 195 18.10 -3.49 12.08
C ARG A 195 18.03 -4.92 12.57
N GLU A 196 19.04 -5.71 12.19
CA GLU A 196 19.18 -7.11 12.60
C GLU A 196 19.19 -7.27 14.14
N SER A 197 19.90 -6.37 14.84
CA SER A 197 19.96 -6.37 16.30
C SER A 197 18.60 -6.17 16.98
N ASP A 198 17.66 -5.46 16.37
CA ASP A 198 16.32 -5.25 16.94
C ASP A 198 15.43 -6.46 16.67
N ALA A 199 15.57 -7.08 15.49
CA ALA A 199 14.93 -8.36 15.15
C ALA A 199 15.43 -9.49 16.09
N GLU A 200 16.75 -9.59 16.34
CA GLU A 200 17.33 -10.57 17.27
C GLU A 200 16.80 -10.40 18.69
N LYS A 201 16.70 -9.17 19.19
CA LYS A 201 16.13 -8.88 20.52
C LYS A 201 14.66 -9.27 20.61
N ALA A 202 13.86 -8.97 19.57
CA ALA A 202 12.45 -9.35 19.52
C ALA A 202 12.31 -10.88 19.45
N LEU A 203 13.13 -11.55 18.63
CA LEU A 203 13.15 -13.01 18.55
C LEU A 203 13.50 -13.65 19.90
N ALA A 204 14.50 -13.11 20.60
CA ALA A 204 14.90 -13.61 21.93
C ALA A 204 13.81 -13.45 22.98
N ARG A 205 13.00 -12.37 22.92
CA ARG A 205 11.87 -12.16 23.85
C ARG A 205 10.75 -13.18 23.69
N ILE A 206 10.51 -13.63 22.46
CA ILE A 206 9.41 -14.55 22.16
C ILE A 206 9.85 -16.02 22.08
N ALA A 207 11.13 -16.30 22.13
CA ALA A 207 11.70 -17.64 21.86
C ALA A 207 11.16 -18.75 22.80
N SER A 208 10.81 -18.42 24.04
CA SER A 208 10.22 -19.38 25.00
C SER A 208 8.83 -19.86 24.57
N ASP A 209 8.03 -18.95 24.04
CA ASP A 209 6.64 -19.23 23.66
C ASP A 209 6.51 -19.65 22.19
N TRP A 210 7.50 -19.26 21.38
CA TRP A 210 7.52 -19.49 19.93
C TRP A 210 8.91 -19.99 19.47
N PRO A 211 9.28 -21.24 19.81
CA PRO A 211 10.62 -21.77 19.51
C PRO A 211 10.90 -21.91 18.01
N ASP A 212 9.86 -22.02 17.18
CA ASP A 212 9.97 -22.12 15.72
C ASP A 212 9.96 -20.76 15.00
N ALA A 213 9.90 -19.65 15.75
CA ALA A 213 9.93 -18.31 15.16
C ALA A 213 11.28 -18.05 14.50
N LYS A 214 11.26 -17.42 13.32
CA LYS A 214 12.47 -17.17 12.53
C LYS A 214 12.44 -15.83 11.83
N ALA A 215 13.61 -15.22 11.69
CA ALA A 215 13.83 -14.06 10.85
C ALA A 215 13.65 -14.43 9.37
N VAL A 216 12.91 -13.60 8.63
CA VAL A 216 12.69 -13.72 7.19
C VAL A 216 12.86 -12.34 6.54
N PRO A 217 13.48 -12.24 5.37
CA PRO A 217 13.62 -10.96 4.69
C PRO A 217 12.26 -10.40 4.28
N CYS A 218 12.15 -9.08 4.17
CA CYS A 218 11.01 -8.45 3.52
C CYS A 218 11.13 -8.72 2.02
N GLY A 219 10.34 -9.66 1.53
CA GLY A 219 10.28 -10.02 0.13
C GLY A 219 9.16 -9.29 -0.59
#